data_42541d9cad861620a8838001215472ee
#
_entry.id   42541d9cad861620a8838001215472ee
#
_cell.length_a   1.000
_cell.length_b   1.000
_cell.length_c   1.000
_cell.angle_alpha   90.00
_cell.angle_beta   90.00
_cell.angle_gamma   90.00
#
_symmetry.space_group_name_H-M   'P 1'
#
loop_
_entity.id
_entity.type
_entity.pdbx_description
1 polymer ?
#
loop_
_entity_poly.entity_id
_entity_poly.type
_entity_poly.pdbx_seq_one_letter_code
_entity_poly.pdbx_strand_id
1 'polypeptide(L)'
;LGDVYKRQVLYGPFQSVLKDKNGEQLFYPRVLRTGNVSTSQISKEIAAYSSLSPGDVKNTLDNLVTVVSQHLQSSESVTLDGFGTFRLVMKSNGKGVKTVDDVSAAQASLTVRFLPCSTRHLDGTMATRSLVTGARCVRFDRADTSASGEGEGGKPEGGGSGGVTPDPSV
;
A
#
# COMPACT_ATOMS: atom_id res chain seq x y z
N LEU A 1 -19.23 11.82 -1.10
CA LEU A 1 -17.85 12.25 -1.39
C LEU A 1 -16.79 11.53 -0.53
N GLY A 2 -17.14 10.88 0.61
CA GLY A 2 -16.19 10.24 1.52
C GLY A 2 -15.65 8.87 1.10
N ASP A 3 -16.31 8.13 0.22
CA ASP A 3 -15.94 6.72 -0.07
C ASP A 3 -14.96 6.54 -1.23
N VAL A 4 -14.85 7.51 -2.13
CA VAL A 4 -13.94 7.41 -3.29
C VAL A 4 -12.48 7.50 -2.87
N TYR A 5 -12.16 8.20 -1.77
CA TYR A 5 -10.78 8.36 -1.26
C TYR A 5 -10.31 7.20 -0.37
N LYS A 6 -11.21 6.34 0.13
CA LYS A 6 -10.86 5.28 1.09
C LYS A 6 -10.03 4.11 0.51
N ARG A 7 -9.88 4.04 -0.83
CA ARG A 7 -9.12 2.97 -1.50
C ARG A 7 -7.94 3.47 -2.32
N GLN A 8 -7.45 4.66 -2.02
CA GLN A 8 -6.33 5.26 -2.73
C GLN A 8 -5.08 5.25 -1.85
N VAL A 9 -3.96 4.85 -2.45
CA VAL A 9 -2.65 4.93 -1.81
C VAL A 9 -2.05 6.29 -2.18
N LEU A 10 -1.98 7.18 -1.20
CA LEU A 10 -1.37 8.48 -1.38
C LEU A 10 0.16 8.36 -1.40
N TYR A 11 0.79 9.03 -2.34
CA TYR A 11 2.25 9.11 -2.39
C TYR A 11 2.73 10.53 -2.67
N GLY A 12 3.93 10.85 -2.23
CA GLY A 12 4.61 12.11 -2.51
C GLY A 12 6.05 11.90 -2.94
N PRO A 13 6.71 12.94 -3.45
CA PRO A 13 8.13 12.88 -3.79
C PRO A 13 8.98 12.77 -2.52
N PHE A 14 9.98 11.91 -2.56
CA PHE A 14 11.02 11.78 -1.55
C PHE A 14 12.38 11.88 -2.22
N GLN A 15 13.21 12.81 -1.76
CA GLN A 15 14.58 12.95 -2.26
C GLN A 15 15.50 11.94 -1.56
N SER A 16 16.22 11.16 -2.34
CA SER A 16 17.20 10.21 -1.82
C SER A 16 18.40 10.93 -1.22
N VAL A 17 18.90 10.42 -0.10
CA VAL A 17 20.16 10.87 0.48
C VAL A 17 21.36 10.35 -0.34
N LEU A 18 21.18 9.23 -1.03
CA LEU A 18 22.18 8.63 -1.89
C LEU A 18 22.24 9.38 -3.22
N LYS A 19 23.45 9.72 -3.66
CA LYS A 19 23.71 10.29 -4.96
C LYS A 19 23.79 9.18 -6.02
N ASP A 20 23.36 9.49 -7.22
CA ASP A 20 23.53 8.62 -8.38
C ASP A 20 24.99 8.63 -8.89
N LYS A 21 25.24 7.94 -10.00
CA LYS A 21 26.57 7.89 -10.63
C LYS A 21 27.09 9.26 -11.11
N ASN A 22 26.19 10.22 -11.31
CA ASN A 22 26.50 11.59 -11.76
C ASN A 22 26.64 12.56 -10.58
N GLY A 23 26.46 12.09 -9.34
CA GLY A 23 26.51 12.90 -8.13
C GLY A 23 25.21 13.64 -7.80
N GLU A 24 24.10 13.32 -8.47
CA GLU A 24 22.80 13.95 -8.29
C GLU A 24 21.94 13.19 -7.28
N GLN A 25 21.14 13.91 -6.50
CA GLN A 25 20.14 13.31 -5.61
C GLN A 25 18.80 13.17 -6.35
N LEU A 26 18.38 11.94 -6.55
CA LEU A 26 17.15 11.61 -7.29
C LEU A 26 15.93 11.61 -6.39
N PHE A 27 14.77 11.91 -6.96
CA PHE A 27 13.48 11.83 -6.30
C PHE A 27 12.79 10.49 -6.59
N TYR A 28 12.20 9.91 -5.55
CA TYR A 28 11.46 8.65 -5.62
C TYR A 28 10.05 8.81 -5.04
N PRO A 29 9.07 8.04 -5.53
CA PRO A 29 7.74 8.03 -4.92
C PRO A 29 7.80 7.34 -3.55
N ARG A 30 7.21 7.97 -2.53
CA ARG A 30 7.09 7.42 -1.18
C ARG A 30 5.64 7.48 -0.73
N VAL A 31 5.12 6.35 -0.22
CA VAL A 31 3.77 6.29 0.34
C VAL A 31 3.66 7.21 1.55
N LEU A 32 2.61 8.02 1.56
CA LEU A 32 2.24 8.88 2.69
C LEU A 32 1.26 8.10 3.58
N ARG A 33 1.64 7.91 4.84
CA ARG A 33 0.76 7.27 5.83
C ARG A 33 -0.21 8.30 6.37
N THR A 34 -1.51 8.03 6.26
CA THR A 34 -2.58 8.90 6.72
C THR A 34 -3.06 8.60 8.13
N GLY A 35 -2.70 7.43 8.67
CA GLY A 35 -3.09 7.04 10.02
C GLY A 35 -2.65 5.62 10.38
N ASN A 36 -3.04 5.21 11.57
CA ASN A 36 -2.88 3.86 12.07
C ASN A 36 -4.22 3.35 12.60
N VAL A 37 -4.61 2.14 12.19
CA VAL A 37 -5.84 1.47 12.63
C VAL A 37 -5.48 0.48 13.72
N SER A 38 -6.12 0.58 14.88
CA SER A 38 -5.89 -0.31 16.03
C SER A 38 -6.66 -1.63 15.91
N THR A 39 -6.20 -2.67 16.64
CA THR A 39 -6.93 -3.93 16.75
C THR A 39 -8.36 -3.75 17.21
N SER A 40 -8.60 -2.82 18.14
CA SER A 40 -9.95 -2.50 18.64
C SER A 40 -10.86 -1.94 17.52
N GLN A 41 -10.32 -1.11 16.64
CA GLN A 41 -11.08 -0.58 15.50
C GLN A 41 -11.36 -1.68 14.48
N ILE A 42 -10.34 -2.49 14.14
CA ILE A 42 -10.51 -3.67 13.26
C ILE A 42 -11.58 -4.61 13.81
N SER A 43 -11.59 -4.87 15.13
CA SER A 43 -12.57 -5.73 15.76
C SER A 43 -14.01 -5.22 15.60
N LYS A 44 -14.22 -3.90 15.72
CA LYS A 44 -15.53 -3.27 15.48
C LYS A 44 -15.97 -3.39 14.02
N GLU A 45 -15.05 -3.19 13.10
CA GLU A 45 -15.34 -3.29 11.67
C GLU A 45 -15.68 -4.75 11.27
N ILE A 46 -14.93 -5.75 11.75
CA ILE A 46 -15.24 -7.17 11.51
C ILE A 46 -16.58 -7.55 12.13
N ALA A 47 -16.87 -7.11 13.36
CA ALA A 47 -18.14 -7.36 14.03
C ALA A 47 -19.34 -6.82 13.23
N ALA A 48 -19.17 -5.71 12.50
CA ALA A 48 -20.22 -5.16 11.63
C ALA A 48 -20.56 -6.06 10.43
N TYR A 49 -19.65 -6.97 10.03
CA TYR A 49 -19.83 -7.92 8.93
C TYR A 49 -20.05 -9.37 9.40
N SER A 50 -20.13 -9.59 10.70
CA SER A 50 -20.28 -10.93 11.30
C SER A 50 -21.33 -10.91 12.41
N SER A 51 -21.73 -12.10 12.88
CA SER A 51 -22.60 -12.24 14.05
C SER A 51 -21.87 -12.19 15.40
N LEU A 52 -20.56 -11.89 15.38
CA LEU A 52 -19.72 -11.85 16.57
C LEU A 52 -19.76 -10.47 17.24
N SER A 53 -19.58 -10.42 18.56
CA SER A 53 -19.36 -9.15 19.24
C SER A 53 -17.93 -8.62 18.99
N PRO A 54 -17.68 -7.31 19.09
CA PRO A 54 -16.33 -6.77 18.99
C PRO A 54 -15.34 -7.38 20.01
N GLY A 55 -15.85 -7.81 21.18
CA GLY A 55 -15.06 -8.50 22.20
C GLY A 55 -14.61 -9.88 21.75
N ASP A 56 -15.50 -10.66 21.16
CA ASP A 56 -15.19 -12.00 20.66
C ASP A 56 -14.19 -11.93 19.51
N VAL A 57 -14.36 -10.97 18.58
CA VAL A 57 -13.41 -10.75 17.50
C VAL A 57 -12.04 -10.37 18.04
N LYS A 58 -11.98 -9.46 19.02
CA LYS A 58 -10.71 -9.08 19.63
C LYS A 58 -10.03 -10.27 20.30
N ASN A 59 -10.75 -11.06 21.06
CA ASN A 59 -10.24 -12.28 21.69
C ASN A 59 -9.70 -13.28 20.64
N THR A 60 -10.43 -13.47 19.55
CA THR A 60 -9.99 -14.33 18.43
C THR A 60 -8.68 -13.83 17.81
N LEU A 61 -8.54 -12.52 17.61
CA LEU A 61 -7.29 -11.93 17.06
C LEU A 61 -6.13 -12.08 18.05
N ASP A 62 -6.35 -11.89 19.34
CA ASP A 62 -5.32 -12.06 20.37
C ASP A 62 -4.86 -13.54 20.44
N ASN A 63 -5.81 -14.49 20.36
CA ASN A 63 -5.50 -15.92 20.29
C ASN A 63 -4.77 -16.29 19.00
N LEU A 64 -5.12 -15.71 17.86
CA LEU A 64 -4.41 -15.91 16.59
C LEU A 64 -2.93 -15.54 16.72
N VAL A 65 -2.62 -14.40 17.34
CA VAL A 65 -1.22 -13.99 17.57
C VAL A 65 -0.48 -15.01 18.41
N THR A 66 -1.11 -15.53 19.45
CA THR A 66 -0.52 -16.56 20.33
C THR A 66 -0.23 -17.85 19.58
N VAL A 67 -1.22 -18.36 18.83
CA VAL A 67 -1.07 -19.61 18.05
C VAL A 67 -0.03 -19.48 16.97
N VAL A 68 -0.06 -18.37 16.20
CA VAL A 68 0.96 -18.09 15.18
C VAL A 68 2.37 -18.04 15.79
N SER A 69 2.52 -17.39 16.95
CA SER A 69 3.80 -17.30 17.64
C SER A 69 4.34 -18.68 18.07
N GLN A 70 3.47 -19.55 18.59
CA GLN A 70 3.86 -20.92 18.99
C GLN A 70 4.38 -21.75 17.81
N HIS A 71 3.66 -21.74 16.70
CA HIS A 71 4.10 -22.46 15.49
C HIS A 71 5.40 -21.91 14.92
N LEU A 72 5.54 -20.58 14.85
CA LEU A 72 6.78 -19.96 14.37
C LEU A 72 7.98 -20.32 15.27
N GLN A 73 7.80 -20.34 16.60
CA GLN A 73 8.85 -20.75 17.55
C GLN A 73 9.20 -22.25 17.43
N SER A 74 8.30 -23.05 16.93
CA SER A 74 8.54 -24.47 16.58
C SER A 74 9.19 -24.65 15.21
N SER A 75 9.69 -23.55 14.59
CA SER A 75 10.32 -23.55 13.25
C SER A 75 9.33 -23.88 12.10
N GLU A 76 8.05 -23.79 12.34
CA GLU A 76 7.01 -23.98 11.33
C GLU A 76 6.67 -22.67 10.63
N SER A 77 6.18 -22.75 9.40
CA SER A 77 5.58 -21.62 8.71
C SER A 77 4.07 -21.65 8.86
N VAL A 78 3.45 -20.48 9.08
CA VAL A 78 2.00 -20.36 9.23
C VAL A 78 1.45 -19.66 8.00
N THR A 79 0.55 -20.34 7.29
CA THR A 79 -0.17 -19.78 6.14
C THR A 79 -1.61 -19.49 6.52
N LEU A 80 -2.03 -18.23 6.29
CA LEU A 80 -3.42 -17.82 6.35
C LEU A 80 -3.90 -17.63 4.91
N ASP A 81 -4.85 -18.45 4.49
CA ASP A 81 -5.34 -18.47 3.12
C ASP A 81 -5.93 -17.10 2.71
N GLY A 82 -5.55 -16.64 1.53
CA GLY A 82 -5.93 -15.33 1.02
C GLY A 82 -5.16 -14.15 1.65
N PHE A 83 -4.48 -14.35 2.79
CA PHE A 83 -3.71 -13.31 3.46
C PHE A 83 -2.21 -13.42 3.15
N GLY A 84 -1.60 -14.54 3.51
CA GLY A 84 -0.18 -14.78 3.26
C GLY A 84 0.46 -15.74 4.25
N THR A 85 1.77 -15.89 4.15
CA THR A 85 2.57 -16.82 4.94
C THR A 85 3.56 -16.08 5.83
N PHE A 86 3.58 -16.43 7.10
CA PHE A 86 4.57 -16.01 8.10
C PHE A 86 5.61 -17.10 8.26
N ARG A 87 6.86 -16.72 8.35
CA ARG A 87 7.98 -17.62 8.67
C ARG A 87 9.09 -16.91 9.41
N LEU A 88 9.83 -17.63 10.24
CA LEU A 88 11.08 -17.13 10.80
C LEU A 88 12.20 -17.23 9.76
N VAL A 89 13.06 -16.24 9.76
CA VAL A 89 14.30 -16.22 8.96
C VAL A 89 15.44 -15.70 9.83
N MET A 90 16.62 -16.25 9.65
CA MET A 90 17.84 -15.75 10.24
C MET A 90 18.49 -14.74 9.30
N LYS A 91 18.68 -13.51 9.79
CA LYS A 91 19.40 -12.46 9.07
C LYS A 91 20.82 -12.40 9.60
N SER A 92 21.80 -12.73 8.76
CA SER A 92 23.21 -12.67 9.11
C SER A 92 23.64 -11.27 9.54
N ASN A 93 24.48 -11.21 10.58
CA ASN A 93 25.12 -10.00 11.07
C ASN A 93 26.40 -9.65 10.28
N GLY A 94 26.63 -10.33 9.14
CA GLY A 94 27.78 -10.08 8.27
C GLY A 94 29.07 -10.83 8.67
N LYS A 95 29.04 -11.62 9.74
CA LYS A 95 30.18 -12.42 10.20
C LYS A 95 29.91 -13.90 9.94
N GLY A 96 30.49 -14.45 8.87
CA GLY A 96 30.50 -15.88 8.62
C GLY A 96 31.69 -16.55 9.29
N VAL A 97 31.64 -17.90 9.40
CA VAL A 97 32.72 -18.76 9.91
C VAL A 97 33.19 -19.68 8.80
N LYS A 98 34.43 -20.20 8.94
CA LYS A 98 35.05 -21.03 7.92
C LYS A 98 34.69 -22.52 8.03
N THR A 99 34.35 -22.97 9.23
CA THR A 99 34.02 -24.37 9.51
C THR A 99 32.53 -24.47 9.86
N VAL A 100 31.94 -25.63 9.54
CA VAL A 100 30.52 -25.90 9.81
C VAL A 100 30.27 -25.97 11.33
N ASP A 101 31.23 -26.49 12.08
CA ASP A 101 31.13 -26.71 13.53
C ASP A 101 31.12 -25.38 14.33
N ASP A 102 31.65 -24.31 13.75
CA ASP A 102 31.66 -22.98 14.37
C ASP A 102 30.35 -22.17 14.13
N VAL A 103 29.39 -22.74 13.39
CA VAL A 103 28.11 -22.06 13.13
C VAL A 103 27.30 -21.93 14.40
N SER A 104 26.94 -20.68 14.74
CA SER A 104 26.22 -20.34 15.95
C SER A 104 25.06 -19.36 15.67
N ALA A 105 23.99 -19.48 16.43
CA ALA A 105 22.86 -18.55 16.38
C ALA A 105 23.26 -17.08 16.66
N ALA A 106 24.37 -16.86 17.37
CA ALA A 106 24.92 -15.52 17.65
C ALA A 106 25.38 -14.76 16.39
N GLN A 107 25.57 -15.45 15.26
CA GLN A 107 25.97 -14.86 13.98
C GLN A 107 24.81 -14.24 13.20
N ALA A 108 23.58 -14.41 13.68
CA ALA A 108 22.37 -13.93 13.00
C ALA A 108 21.35 -13.38 14.00
N SER A 109 20.46 -12.57 13.52
CA SER A 109 19.26 -12.14 14.23
C SER A 109 18.03 -12.84 13.67
N LEU A 110 17.15 -13.28 14.55
CA LEU A 110 15.89 -13.90 14.18
C LEU A 110 14.86 -12.83 13.81
N THR A 111 14.18 -12.98 12.69
CA THR A 111 13.20 -12.03 12.19
C THR A 111 12.01 -12.76 11.60
N VAL A 112 10.78 -12.22 11.82
CA VAL A 112 9.58 -12.70 11.14
C VAL A 112 9.53 -12.11 9.74
N ARG A 113 9.38 -12.96 8.72
CA ARG A 113 9.12 -12.55 7.34
C ARG A 113 7.70 -12.90 6.97
N PHE A 114 6.99 -11.90 6.49
CA PHE A 114 5.66 -12.05 5.91
C PHE A 114 5.74 -12.05 4.38
N LEU A 115 5.07 -13.00 3.75
CA LEU A 115 4.92 -13.12 2.30
C LEU A 115 3.43 -13.04 1.97
N PRO A 116 2.93 -11.94 1.37
CA PRO A 116 1.54 -11.85 0.96
C PRO A 116 1.17 -12.99 0.00
N CYS A 117 -0.07 -13.45 0.10
CA CYS A 117 -0.61 -14.42 -0.85
C CYS A 117 -0.55 -13.85 -2.27
N SER A 118 -0.09 -14.63 -3.21
CA SER A 118 0.06 -14.21 -4.61
C SER A 118 -0.29 -15.35 -5.54
N THR A 119 -0.89 -15.02 -6.68
CA THR A 119 -1.05 -15.95 -7.80
C THR A 119 0.00 -15.65 -8.86
N ARG A 120 0.42 -16.67 -9.59
CA ARG A 120 1.36 -16.54 -10.71
C ARG A 120 0.70 -16.95 -12.02
N HIS A 121 1.12 -16.33 -13.11
CA HIS A 121 0.81 -16.79 -14.44
C HIS A 121 1.60 -18.08 -14.77
N LEU A 122 1.19 -18.78 -15.84
CA LEU A 122 1.90 -19.97 -16.34
C LEU A 122 3.35 -19.69 -16.72
N ASP A 123 3.68 -18.46 -17.10
CA ASP A 123 5.04 -17.99 -17.42
C ASP A 123 5.91 -17.71 -16.17
N GLY A 124 5.37 -17.94 -14.96
CA GLY A 124 6.06 -17.70 -13.69
C GLY A 124 6.03 -16.25 -13.21
N THR A 125 5.48 -15.32 -14.00
CA THR A 125 5.30 -13.92 -13.59
C THR A 125 4.18 -13.78 -12.55
N MET A 126 4.22 -12.72 -11.73
CA MET A 126 3.27 -12.51 -10.67
C MET A 126 1.99 -11.88 -11.21
N ALA A 127 0.88 -12.62 -11.15
CA ALA A 127 -0.43 -12.16 -11.60
C ALA A 127 -1.11 -11.23 -10.60
N THR A 128 -1.20 -11.64 -9.32
CA THR A 128 -1.85 -10.85 -8.27
C THR A 128 -1.10 -10.95 -6.94
N ARG A 129 -1.25 -9.92 -6.11
CA ARG A 129 -0.85 -9.95 -4.69
C ARG A 129 -2.07 -9.55 -3.87
N SER A 130 -2.56 -10.42 -2.99
CA SER A 130 -3.85 -10.28 -2.32
C SER A 130 -4.09 -8.92 -1.65
N LEU A 131 -3.09 -8.35 -0.99
CA LEU A 131 -3.22 -7.09 -0.25
C LEU A 131 -2.98 -5.81 -1.09
N VAL A 132 -2.56 -5.95 -2.34
CA VAL A 132 -2.17 -4.81 -3.20
C VAL A 132 -3.00 -4.73 -4.48
N THR A 133 -3.65 -5.84 -4.85
CA THR A 133 -4.47 -5.90 -6.06
C THR A 133 -5.62 -4.88 -6.00
N GLY A 134 -5.74 -4.06 -7.04
CA GLY A 134 -6.78 -3.03 -7.14
C GLY A 134 -6.44 -1.71 -6.41
N ALA A 135 -5.29 -1.62 -5.74
CA ALA A 135 -4.84 -0.36 -5.13
C ALA A 135 -4.52 0.67 -6.23
N ARG A 136 -5.08 1.86 -6.11
CA ARG A 136 -4.79 3.01 -6.98
C ARG A 136 -3.86 3.97 -6.26
N CYS A 137 -2.76 4.35 -6.90
CA CYS A 137 -1.83 5.33 -6.36
C CYS A 137 -2.20 6.73 -6.85
N VAL A 138 -2.33 7.68 -5.92
CA VAL A 138 -2.64 9.08 -6.22
C VAL A 138 -1.56 9.95 -5.61
N ARG A 139 -1.05 10.89 -6.40
CA ARG A 139 -0.05 11.83 -5.92
C ARG A 139 -0.73 12.93 -5.09
N PHE A 140 -0.30 13.11 -3.86
CA PHE A 140 -0.96 13.98 -2.88
C PHE A 140 -0.96 15.46 -3.28
N ASP A 141 0.13 15.96 -3.86
CA ASP A 141 0.29 17.35 -4.30
C ASP A 141 -0.52 17.69 -5.57
N ARG A 142 -1.13 16.69 -6.23
CA ARG A 142 -2.00 16.87 -7.41
C ARG A 142 -3.44 16.43 -7.15
N ALA A 143 -3.74 15.86 -5.99
CA ALA A 143 -5.08 15.38 -5.65
C ALA A 143 -6.10 16.52 -5.53
N ASP A 144 -5.65 17.71 -5.11
CA ASP A 144 -6.52 18.86 -4.93
C ASP A 144 -6.80 19.65 -6.22
N THR A 145 -6.01 19.42 -7.28
CA THR A 145 -6.16 20.15 -8.57
C THR A 145 -7.14 19.49 -9.53
N SER A 146 -7.44 18.20 -9.36
CA SER A 146 -8.34 17.46 -10.25
C SER A 146 -9.83 17.52 -9.84
N ALA A 147 -10.13 18.07 -8.67
CA ALA A 147 -11.52 18.24 -8.20
C ALA A 147 -12.15 19.57 -8.57
N SER A 148 -11.40 20.49 -9.20
CA SER A 148 -11.88 21.82 -9.61
C SER A 148 -11.82 22.09 -11.12
N GLY A 149 -11.66 21.07 -11.95
CA GLY A 149 -11.46 21.19 -13.40
C GLY A 149 -12.47 20.47 -14.27
N GLU A 150 -13.77 20.57 -13.96
CA GLU A 150 -14.84 20.46 -14.96
C GLU A 150 -15.55 21.80 -15.04
N GLY A 151 -15.06 22.65 -15.93
CA GLY A 151 -15.62 23.97 -16.23
C GLY A 151 -14.98 24.54 -17.47
N GLU A 152 -15.64 24.32 -18.60
CA GLU A 152 -15.62 25.13 -19.81
C GLU A 152 -14.27 25.46 -20.48
N GLY A 153 -13.94 24.68 -21.49
CA GLY A 153 -13.10 25.07 -22.61
C GLY A 153 -13.86 26.01 -23.56
N GLY A 154 -13.96 27.29 -23.25
CA GLY A 154 -14.35 28.31 -24.17
C GLY A 154 -13.19 28.63 -25.13
N LYS A 155 -13.32 28.25 -26.40
CA LYS A 155 -12.46 28.66 -27.50
C LYS A 155 -12.81 30.08 -27.90
N PRO A 156 -11.86 31.03 -28.00
CA PRO A 156 -12.12 32.30 -28.66
C PRO A 156 -11.85 32.14 -30.16
N GLU A 157 -12.85 32.17 -30.97
CA GLU A 157 -12.67 32.54 -32.38
C GLU A 157 -12.95 34.02 -32.54
N GLY A 158 -11.97 34.70 -33.08
CA GLY A 158 -11.97 36.11 -33.37
C GLY A 158 -12.55 36.43 -34.75
N GLY A 159 -13.05 37.63 -34.86
CA GLY A 159 -12.88 38.52 -36.02
C GLY A 159 -13.91 38.47 -37.10
N GLY A 160 -14.57 39.60 -37.34
CA GLY A 160 -15.07 39.96 -38.67
C GLY A 160 -16.34 40.81 -38.68
N SER A 161 -16.21 42.06 -38.48
CA SER A 161 -16.66 43.24 -39.22
C SER A 161 -17.91 43.17 -40.15
N GLY A 162 -18.76 44.15 -40.00
CA GLY A 162 -19.61 44.73 -41.05
C GLY A 162 -21.09 44.49 -40.77
N GLY A 163 -21.89 45.45 -40.35
CA GLY A 163 -22.24 46.65 -41.01
C GLY A 163 -23.73 46.69 -41.26
N VAL A 164 -24.40 47.73 -40.74
CA VAL A 164 -25.61 48.39 -41.28
C VAL A 164 -26.97 47.89 -40.77
N THR A 165 -27.54 48.72 -39.90
CA THR A 165 -28.96 49.00 -39.75
C THR A 165 -29.64 49.47 -41.06
N PRO A 166 -30.97 49.57 -41.24
CA PRO A 166 -31.94 50.07 -40.26
C PRO A 166 -33.32 49.36 -40.23
N ASP A 167 -34.08 49.64 -39.20
CA ASP A 167 -35.49 49.67 -38.99
C ASP A 167 -36.24 50.47 -40.10
N PRO A 168 -37.65 50.49 -40.32
CA PRO A 168 -38.70 50.18 -39.36
C PRO A 168 -39.98 49.51 -39.96
N SER A 169 -40.96 49.24 -39.07
CA SER A 169 -42.39 49.26 -39.26
C SER A 169 -43.09 48.25 -40.18
N VAL A 170 -43.88 47.39 -39.70
CA VAL A 170 -45.36 47.45 -39.52
C VAL A 170 -45.75 46.28 -38.63
#